data_408e54c81c79824d6109f90f72f0eade
#
_entry.id   408e54c81c79824d6109f90f72f0eade
#
_cell.length_a   1.000
_cell.length_b   1.000
_cell.length_c   1.000
_cell.angle_alpha   90.00
_cell.angle_beta   90.00
_cell.angle_gamma   90.00
#
_symmetry.space_group_name_H-M   'P 1'
#
loop_
_entity.id
_entity.type
_entity.pdbx_description
1 polymer ?
#
loop_
_entity_poly.entity_id
_entity_poly.type
_entity_poly.pdbx_seq_one_letter_code
_entity_poly.pdbx_strand_id
1 'polypeptide(L)'
;TITVNPTAQVNSILGQILCEGESTDAIEFTTTNTDGTTVFNWTNDNTSIGLAASGTGDIASFVITAGTVSETSTIVVTPTYTNNGISCDGPSETFTITVNPTAQVNSILGQILCEGELTDAIEFTTINTDGTTVFNWTNDNTTIGLAASGTGDIPSFIVTNSFNNELVSTIVVTPTYTNNGISCDGPSETFTITVNPTAQVDAEADQVLCNGESTDAIEFTTINTDGTTVFN
;
A
#
# COMPACT_ATOMS: atom_id res chain seq x y z
N THR A 1 -35.71 -17.73 54.44
CA THR A 1 -34.63 -16.88 53.92
C THR A 1 -34.93 -16.60 52.44
N ILE A 2 -34.86 -15.38 52.03
CA ILE A 2 -34.92 -14.97 50.61
C ILE A 2 -33.50 -14.58 50.22
N THR A 3 -32.97 -15.18 49.17
CA THR A 3 -31.66 -14.82 48.59
C THR A 3 -31.92 -14.18 47.24
N VAL A 4 -31.30 -13.03 46.99
CA VAL A 4 -31.35 -12.30 45.71
C VAL A 4 -29.98 -12.33 45.11
N ASN A 5 -29.85 -12.90 43.92
CA ASN A 5 -28.60 -12.87 43.12
C ASN A 5 -28.40 -11.45 42.55
N PRO A 6 -27.18 -10.95 42.47
CA PRO A 6 -26.86 -9.71 41.78
C PRO A 6 -27.13 -9.81 40.29
N THR A 7 -27.36 -8.67 39.64
CA THR A 7 -27.39 -8.56 38.19
C THR A 7 -25.97 -8.88 37.64
N ALA A 8 -25.91 -9.67 36.59
CA ALA A 8 -24.64 -9.94 35.93
C ALA A 8 -23.99 -8.64 35.41
N GLN A 9 -22.69 -8.59 35.49
CA GLN A 9 -21.89 -7.44 35.04
C GLN A 9 -20.79 -7.91 34.09
N VAL A 10 -20.47 -7.09 33.13
CA VAL A 10 -19.26 -7.15 32.32
C VAL A 10 -18.60 -5.79 32.36
N ASN A 11 -17.29 -5.77 32.56
CA ASN A 11 -16.53 -4.52 32.56
C ASN A 11 -16.38 -3.98 31.14
N SER A 12 -16.22 -2.67 31.02
CA SER A 12 -16.03 -1.97 29.75
C SER A 12 -14.83 -2.52 28.97
N ILE A 13 -15.00 -2.67 27.67
CA ILE A 13 -14.05 -3.25 26.75
C ILE A 13 -13.61 -2.19 25.74
N LEU A 14 -12.30 -2.08 25.49
CA LEU A 14 -11.78 -1.18 24.48
C LEU A 14 -11.85 -1.83 23.09
N GLY A 15 -12.29 -1.06 22.12
CA GLY A 15 -12.23 -1.44 20.71
C GLY A 15 -10.80 -1.47 20.18
N GLN A 16 -10.60 -2.10 19.02
CA GLN A 16 -9.31 -2.18 18.34
C GLN A 16 -9.44 -1.66 16.91
N ILE A 17 -8.40 -0.98 16.42
CA ILE A 17 -8.28 -0.55 15.02
C ILE A 17 -6.91 -1.04 14.54
N LEU A 18 -6.89 -1.86 13.49
CA LEU A 18 -5.70 -2.54 13.00
C LEU A 18 -5.68 -2.58 11.47
N CYS A 19 -4.52 -2.91 10.91
CA CYS A 19 -4.37 -3.15 9.49
C CYS A 19 -4.68 -4.61 9.14
N GLU A 20 -5.22 -4.84 7.96
CA GLU A 20 -5.42 -6.18 7.41
C GLU A 20 -4.14 -7.03 7.53
N GLY A 21 -4.30 -8.28 7.93
CA GLY A 21 -3.21 -9.23 8.15
C GLY A 21 -2.55 -9.15 9.52
N GLU A 22 -2.83 -8.12 10.33
CA GLU A 22 -2.38 -8.07 11.72
C GLU A 22 -3.21 -9.02 12.60
N SER A 23 -2.72 -9.26 13.80
CA SER A 23 -3.43 -10.03 14.83
C SER A 23 -4.02 -9.09 15.87
N THR A 24 -5.28 -9.32 16.25
CA THR A 24 -5.87 -8.63 17.38
C THR A 24 -5.15 -8.97 18.68
N ASP A 25 -5.22 -8.07 19.66
CA ASP A 25 -5.00 -8.47 21.04
C ASP A 25 -6.13 -9.42 21.49
N ALA A 26 -5.82 -10.34 22.39
CA ALA A 26 -6.85 -11.16 23.03
C ALA A 26 -7.78 -10.26 23.86
N ILE A 27 -9.08 -10.56 23.84
CA ILE A 27 -10.08 -9.80 24.58
C ILE A 27 -10.57 -10.66 25.74
N GLU A 28 -10.16 -10.28 26.95
CA GLU A 28 -10.55 -10.94 28.18
C GLU A 28 -11.77 -10.23 28.79
N PHE A 29 -12.84 -10.98 29.01
CA PHE A 29 -14.04 -10.46 29.67
C PHE A 29 -13.92 -10.61 31.17
N THR A 30 -14.13 -9.52 31.88
CA THR A 30 -14.04 -9.49 33.35
C THR A 30 -15.32 -8.95 33.96
N THR A 31 -15.54 -9.28 35.23
CA THR A 31 -16.75 -8.90 35.97
C THR A 31 -16.41 -8.46 37.39
N THR A 32 -17.28 -7.66 37.98
CA THR A 32 -17.26 -7.34 39.43
C THR A 32 -18.09 -8.30 40.25
N ASN A 33 -18.86 -9.21 39.65
CA ASN A 33 -19.63 -10.20 40.41
C ASN A 33 -18.69 -11.21 41.12
N THR A 34 -19.00 -11.48 42.37
CA THR A 34 -18.35 -12.48 43.23
C THR A 34 -19.33 -13.56 43.68
N ASP A 35 -18.88 -14.57 44.33
CA ASP A 35 -19.70 -15.65 44.97
C ASP A 35 -20.52 -16.57 44.04
N GLY A 36 -20.37 -16.41 42.71
CA GLY A 36 -21.00 -17.25 41.71
C GLY A 36 -20.10 -17.40 40.48
N THR A 37 -20.67 -17.80 39.34
CA THR A 37 -19.99 -17.91 38.07
C THR A 37 -20.65 -16.99 37.05
N THR A 38 -19.85 -16.15 36.36
CA THR A 38 -20.33 -15.35 35.24
C THR A 38 -19.82 -15.97 33.92
N VAL A 39 -20.74 -16.19 32.98
CA VAL A 39 -20.48 -16.62 31.62
C VAL A 39 -20.75 -15.46 30.70
N PHE A 40 -19.87 -15.22 29.74
CA PHE A 40 -19.99 -14.16 28.75
C PHE A 40 -20.35 -14.78 27.41
N ASN A 41 -21.52 -14.44 26.88
CA ASN A 41 -21.93 -14.81 25.52
C ASN A 41 -21.80 -13.59 24.63
N TRP A 42 -21.20 -13.74 23.47
CA TRP A 42 -21.02 -12.62 22.56
C TRP A 42 -21.54 -12.94 21.15
N THR A 43 -21.92 -11.88 20.45
CA THR A 43 -22.30 -11.90 19.03
C THR A 43 -21.49 -10.87 18.27
N ASN A 44 -21.24 -11.16 17.00
CA ASN A 44 -20.50 -10.35 16.06
C ASN A 44 -21.38 -10.11 14.82
N ASP A 45 -21.58 -8.85 14.41
CA ASP A 45 -22.44 -8.49 13.29
C ASP A 45 -21.73 -8.58 11.92
N ASN A 46 -20.39 -8.63 11.91
CA ASN A 46 -19.60 -8.69 10.67
C ASN A 46 -18.50 -9.77 10.76
N THR A 47 -18.72 -10.91 10.14
CA THR A 47 -17.75 -12.01 10.13
C THR A 47 -16.65 -11.87 9.09
N SER A 48 -16.71 -10.87 8.20
CA SER A 48 -15.68 -10.64 7.18
C SER A 48 -14.32 -10.27 7.79
N ILE A 49 -14.31 -9.71 9.02
CA ILE A 49 -13.09 -9.39 9.75
C ILE A 49 -12.30 -10.62 10.25
N GLY A 50 -12.82 -11.85 10.07
CA GLY A 50 -12.17 -13.10 10.52
C GLY A 50 -12.67 -13.63 11.87
N LEU A 51 -13.57 -12.93 12.58
CA LEU A 51 -14.18 -13.38 13.82
C LEU A 51 -15.50 -14.15 13.56
N ALA A 52 -15.75 -15.22 14.30
CA ALA A 52 -17.00 -15.96 14.23
C ALA A 52 -18.22 -15.09 14.58
N ALA A 53 -19.43 -15.46 14.11
CA ALA A 53 -20.66 -14.71 14.36
C ALA A 53 -21.07 -14.69 15.84
N SER A 54 -20.63 -15.62 16.66
CA SER A 54 -20.91 -15.69 18.11
C SER A 54 -19.93 -16.62 18.81
N GLY A 55 -19.87 -16.49 20.12
CA GLY A 55 -19.07 -17.39 20.97
C GLY A 55 -19.39 -17.22 22.45
N THR A 56 -18.63 -17.94 23.27
CA THR A 56 -18.74 -17.92 24.73
C THR A 56 -17.35 -17.83 25.34
N GLY A 57 -17.21 -17.03 26.41
CA GLY A 57 -15.92 -16.74 27.05
C GLY A 57 -15.08 -15.76 26.24
N ASP A 58 -13.81 -15.64 26.58
CA ASP A 58 -12.87 -14.70 25.99
C ASP A 58 -12.69 -14.90 24.48
N ILE A 59 -12.32 -13.84 23.79
CA ILE A 59 -11.96 -13.88 22.37
C ILE A 59 -10.45 -13.98 22.27
N ALA A 60 -9.94 -15.11 21.80
CA ALA A 60 -8.52 -15.27 21.54
C ALA A 60 -8.07 -14.33 20.41
N SER A 61 -6.78 -13.97 20.41
CA SER A 61 -6.17 -13.27 19.29
C SER A 61 -6.41 -14.02 17.97
N PHE A 62 -6.78 -13.31 16.92
CA PHE A 62 -6.99 -13.84 15.57
C PHE A 62 -6.45 -12.87 14.52
N VAL A 63 -6.10 -13.38 13.35
CA VAL A 63 -5.67 -12.56 12.22
C VAL A 63 -6.90 -11.94 11.57
N ILE A 64 -6.86 -10.61 11.39
CA ILE A 64 -7.95 -9.85 10.82
C ILE A 64 -7.86 -9.77 9.30
N THR A 65 -9.01 -9.68 8.66
CA THR A 65 -9.16 -9.55 7.19
C THR A 65 -10.05 -8.37 6.84
N ALA A 66 -9.77 -7.73 5.71
CA ALA A 66 -10.59 -6.70 5.10
C ALA A 66 -10.64 -6.89 3.58
N GLY A 67 -11.47 -6.10 2.92
CA GLY A 67 -11.46 -5.97 1.47
C GLY A 67 -10.66 -4.76 1.01
N THR A 68 -11.24 -3.94 0.14
CA THR A 68 -10.63 -2.69 -0.37
C THR A 68 -11.06 -1.45 0.41
N VAL A 69 -11.95 -1.63 1.37
CA VAL A 69 -12.53 -0.59 2.24
C VAL A 69 -12.31 -0.97 3.70
N SER A 70 -12.34 0.02 4.58
CA SER A 70 -12.31 -0.23 6.03
C SER A 70 -13.58 -0.95 6.48
N GLU A 71 -13.42 -2.00 7.26
CA GLU A 71 -14.52 -2.79 7.79
C GLU A 71 -14.60 -2.67 9.30
N THR A 72 -15.80 -2.45 9.81
CA THR A 72 -16.06 -2.40 11.25
C THR A 72 -17.01 -3.51 11.64
N SER A 73 -16.66 -4.22 12.68
CA SER A 73 -17.47 -5.21 13.34
C SER A 73 -17.88 -4.71 14.72
N THR A 74 -19.16 -4.86 15.06
CA THR A 74 -19.72 -4.55 16.38
C THR A 74 -19.91 -5.85 17.15
N ILE A 75 -19.23 -5.98 18.27
CA ILE A 75 -19.32 -7.12 19.16
C ILE A 75 -20.21 -6.73 20.37
N VAL A 76 -21.22 -7.51 20.61
CA VAL A 76 -22.14 -7.36 21.76
C VAL A 76 -21.92 -8.50 22.71
N VAL A 77 -21.56 -8.21 23.97
CA VAL A 77 -21.29 -9.19 25.04
C VAL A 77 -22.36 -9.12 26.07
N THR A 78 -23.00 -10.24 26.37
CA THR A 78 -24.05 -10.36 27.40
C THR A 78 -23.55 -11.29 28.51
N PRO A 79 -23.41 -10.78 29.74
CA PRO A 79 -23.02 -11.59 30.90
C PRO A 79 -24.24 -12.32 31.47
N THR A 80 -24.06 -13.57 31.87
CA THR A 80 -25.04 -14.38 32.63
C THR A 80 -24.38 -14.84 33.93
N TYR A 81 -24.89 -14.35 35.08
CA TYR A 81 -24.40 -14.73 36.40
C TYR A 81 -25.24 -15.87 36.96
N THR A 82 -24.60 -16.91 37.46
CA THR A 82 -25.24 -18.07 38.04
C THR A 82 -24.77 -18.30 39.49
N ASN A 83 -25.69 -18.37 40.42
CA ASN A 83 -25.42 -18.71 41.80
C ASN A 83 -26.58 -19.57 42.36
N ASN A 84 -26.23 -20.62 43.11
CA ASN A 84 -27.20 -21.59 43.68
C ASN A 84 -28.20 -22.15 42.66
N GLY A 85 -27.74 -22.35 41.38
CA GLY A 85 -28.58 -22.90 40.31
C GLY A 85 -29.57 -21.91 39.70
N ILE A 86 -29.54 -20.64 40.06
CA ILE A 86 -30.35 -19.58 39.47
C ILE A 86 -29.45 -18.68 38.63
N SER A 87 -29.81 -18.51 37.36
CA SER A 87 -29.11 -17.66 36.40
C SER A 87 -29.83 -16.34 36.20
N CYS A 88 -29.08 -15.27 36.14
CA CYS A 88 -29.58 -13.89 35.92
C CYS A 88 -28.70 -13.24 34.81
N ASP A 89 -29.32 -12.82 33.73
CA ASP A 89 -28.64 -12.05 32.69
C ASP A 89 -28.46 -10.59 33.14
N GLY A 90 -27.42 -9.97 32.66
CA GLY A 90 -27.10 -8.56 32.86
C GLY A 90 -27.18 -7.72 31.60
N PRO A 91 -26.95 -6.41 31.75
CA PRO A 91 -26.86 -5.52 30.60
C PRO A 91 -25.67 -5.91 29.72
N SER A 92 -25.88 -5.84 28.40
CA SER A 92 -24.84 -6.08 27.43
C SER A 92 -23.89 -4.88 27.32
N GLU A 93 -22.61 -5.16 27.06
CA GLU A 93 -21.59 -4.19 26.69
C GLU A 93 -21.29 -4.35 25.19
N THR A 94 -20.88 -3.26 24.55
CA THR A 94 -20.63 -3.23 23.11
C THR A 94 -19.29 -2.58 22.85
N PHE A 95 -18.49 -3.20 21.97
CA PHE A 95 -17.24 -2.64 21.47
C PHE A 95 -17.08 -2.93 19.98
N THR A 96 -16.10 -2.30 19.34
CA THR A 96 -15.87 -2.45 17.89
C THR A 96 -14.45 -2.93 17.61
N ILE A 97 -14.32 -3.71 16.55
CA ILE A 97 -13.04 -3.99 15.90
C ILE A 97 -13.13 -3.43 14.49
N THR A 98 -12.23 -2.51 14.16
CA THR A 98 -12.14 -1.89 12.83
C THR A 98 -10.88 -2.38 12.14
N VAL A 99 -11.00 -2.81 10.88
CA VAL A 99 -9.91 -3.29 10.05
C VAL A 99 -9.73 -2.33 8.89
N ASN A 100 -8.59 -1.68 8.81
CA ASN A 100 -8.19 -0.90 7.66
C ASN A 100 -7.60 -1.82 6.59
N PRO A 101 -7.93 -1.62 5.30
CA PRO A 101 -7.40 -2.44 4.22
C PRO A 101 -5.91 -2.20 4.01
N THR A 102 -5.23 -3.17 3.42
CA THR A 102 -3.90 -2.99 2.84
C THR A 102 -3.96 -1.91 1.75
N ALA A 103 -3.04 -0.95 1.78
CA ALA A 103 -2.96 0.08 0.76
C ALA A 103 -2.71 -0.52 -0.62
N GLN A 104 -3.33 0.05 -1.65
CA GLN A 104 -3.17 -0.40 -3.03
C GLN A 104 -2.71 0.76 -3.91
N VAL A 105 -1.89 0.45 -4.91
CA VAL A 105 -1.60 1.33 -6.04
C VAL A 105 -1.86 0.56 -7.33
N ASN A 106 -2.54 1.20 -8.28
CA ASN A 106 -2.81 0.58 -9.57
C ASN A 106 -1.52 0.51 -10.41
N SER A 107 -1.44 -0.49 -11.30
CA SER A 107 -0.30 -0.65 -12.22
C SER A 107 -0.02 0.62 -13.01
N ILE A 108 1.26 0.94 -13.17
CA ILE A 108 1.78 2.12 -13.83
C ILE A 108 2.56 1.69 -15.06
N LEU A 109 2.30 2.34 -16.19
CA LEU A 109 3.05 2.10 -17.42
C LEU A 109 4.36 2.88 -17.42
N GLY A 110 5.45 2.22 -17.78
CA GLY A 110 6.73 2.86 -18.04
C GLY A 110 6.70 3.75 -19.28
N GLN A 111 7.69 4.63 -19.41
CA GLN A 111 7.85 5.52 -20.57
C GLN A 111 9.22 5.31 -21.22
N ILE A 112 9.26 5.41 -22.55
CA ILE A 112 10.50 5.37 -23.34
C ILE A 112 10.53 6.63 -24.18
N LEU A 113 11.56 7.46 -23.99
CA LEU A 113 11.71 8.79 -24.59
C LEU A 113 13.10 8.97 -25.14
N CYS A 114 13.27 9.97 -26.01
CA CYS A 114 14.58 10.49 -26.40
C CYS A 114 15.01 11.62 -25.45
N GLU A 115 16.32 11.83 -25.33
CA GLU A 115 16.86 12.96 -24.59
C GLU A 115 16.18 14.28 -25.03
N GLY A 116 15.82 15.11 -24.05
CA GLY A 116 15.20 16.42 -24.27
C GLY A 116 13.68 16.37 -24.46
N GLU A 117 13.06 15.20 -24.53
CA GLU A 117 11.60 15.07 -24.60
C GLU A 117 10.95 15.30 -23.24
N LEU A 118 9.65 15.60 -23.27
CA LEU A 118 8.82 15.79 -22.09
C LEU A 118 8.10 14.50 -21.76
N THR A 119 8.19 14.02 -20.52
CA THR A 119 7.39 12.87 -20.06
C THR A 119 5.91 13.23 -20.03
N ASP A 120 5.05 12.22 -20.15
CA ASP A 120 3.69 12.33 -19.67
C ASP A 120 3.71 12.43 -18.13
N ALA A 121 2.74 13.14 -17.56
CA ALA A 121 2.52 13.13 -16.11
C ALA A 121 2.12 11.73 -15.64
N ILE A 122 2.61 11.31 -14.50
CA ILE A 122 2.29 10.01 -13.91
C ILE A 122 1.38 10.24 -12.71
N GLU A 123 0.11 9.86 -12.87
CA GLU A 123 -0.90 9.94 -11.83
C GLU A 123 -1.01 8.58 -11.11
N PHE A 124 -0.86 8.60 -9.80
CA PHE A 124 -1.03 7.41 -8.98
C PHE A 124 -2.48 7.27 -8.53
N THR A 125 -3.06 6.11 -8.76
CA THR A 125 -4.44 5.81 -8.40
C THR A 125 -4.54 4.55 -7.54
N THR A 126 -5.64 4.42 -6.80
CA THR A 126 -5.90 3.30 -5.90
C THR A 126 -7.34 2.82 -6.01
N ILE A 127 -7.59 1.60 -5.57
CA ILE A 127 -8.94 1.05 -5.39
C ILE A 127 -9.47 1.21 -3.95
N ASN A 128 -8.63 1.67 -3.00
CA ASN A 128 -9.08 2.00 -1.66
C ASN A 128 -9.93 3.29 -1.69
N THR A 129 -11.10 3.32 -1.04
CA THR A 129 -12.08 4.40 -1.26
C THR A 129 -12.49 5.21 -0.03
N ASP A 130 -12.48 4.68 1.17
CA ASP A 130 -13.09 5.31 2.35
C ASP A 130 -12.09 5.95 3.34
N GLY A 131 -10.83 6.03 2.94
CA GLY A 131 -9.74 6.69 3.66
C GLY A 131 -8.94 7.59 2.74
N THR A 132 -7.70 7.85 3.10
CA THR A 132 -6.75 8.61 2.29
C THR A 132 -5.55 7.76 1.97
N THR A 133 -5.21 7.62 0.67
CA THR A 133 -3.98 6.95 0.25
C THR A 133 -2.95 7.98 -0.17
N VAL A 134 -1.76 7.89 0.40
CA VAL A 134 -0.58 8.69 0.04
C VAL A 134 0.40 7.77 -0.68
N PHE A 135 0.96 8.25 -1.78
CA PHE A 135 1.96 7.53 -2.58
C PHE A 135 3.33 8.15 -2.35
N ASN A 136 4.25 7.38 -1.81
CA ASN A 136 5.65 7.77 -1.68
C ASN A 136 6.46 7.02 -2.74
N TRP A 137 7.30 7.72 -3.47
CA TRP A 137 8.10 7.09 -4.52
C TRP A 137 9.59 7.39 -4.36
N THR A 138 10.39 6.47 -4.87
CA THR A 138 11.85 6.60 -4.98
C THR A 138 12.28 6.34 -6.42
N ASN A 139 13.37 6.97 -6.81
CA ASN A 139 13.99 6.89 -8.12
C ASN A 139 15.47 6.52 -7.94
N ASP A 140 15.93 5.46 -8.58
CA ASP A 140 17.30 4.95 -8.46
C ASP A 140 18.31 5.72 -9.34
N ASN A 141 17.83 6.49 -10.32
CA ASN A 141 18.70 7.20 -11.27
C ASN A 141 18.24 8.64 -11.52
N THR A 142 18.79 9.59 -10.76
CA THR A 142 18.43 11.02 -10.87
C THR A 142 18.99 11.70 -12.13
N THR A 143 19.89 11.04 -12.87
CA THR A 143 20.50 11.62 -14.08
C THR A 143 19.50 11.77 -15.23
N ILE A 144 18.34 11.10 -15.16
CA ILE A 144 17.25 11.29 -16.11
C ILE A 144 16.49 12.60 -15.94
N GLY A 145 16.80 13.42 -14.91
CA GLY A 145 16.12 14.69 -14.61
C GLY A 145 15.01 14.61 -13.56
N LEU A 146 14.73 13.42 -13.01
CA LEU A 146 13.77 13.22 -11.92
C LEU A 146 14.48 13.22 -10.56
N ALA A 147 13.84 13.80 -9.52
CA ALA A 147 14.34 13.76 -8.14
C ALA A 147 14.50 12.31 -7.63
N ALA A 148 15.35 12.10 -6.60
CA ALA A 148 15.57 10.77 -6.01
C ALA A 148 14.32 10.21 -5.28
N SER A 149 13.39 11.05 -4.85
CA SER A 149 12.15 10.65 -4.18
C SER A 149 11.14 11.78 -4.21
N GLY A 150 9.89 11.44 -3.94
CA GLY A 150 8.80 12.40 -3.79
C GLY A 150 7.55 11.77 -3.22
N THR A 151 6.49 12.57 -3.13
CA THR A 151 5.18 12.17 -2.63
C THR A 151 4.10 12.68 -3.58
N GLY A 152 3.07 11.86 -3.83
CA GLY A 152 2.02 12.14 -4.80
C GLY A 152 2.50 11.97 -6.23
N ASP A 153 1.71 12.45 -7.18
CA ASP A 153 1.94 12.32 -8.61
C ASP A 153 3.27 12.90 -9.06
N ILE A 154 3.82 12.34 -10.15
CA ILE A 154 5.02 12.87 -10.79
C ILE A 154 4.56 13.77 -11.94
N PRO A 155 4.77 15.09 -11.84
CA PRO A 155 4.45 15.98 -12.94
C PRO A 155 5.36 15.71 -14.14
N SER A 156 4.91 16.06 -15.32
CA SER A 156 5.69 16.04 -16.54
C SER A 156 7.01 16.81 -16.36
N PHE A 157 8.12 16.23 -16.81
CA PHE A 157 9.46 16.82 -16.75
C PHE A 157 10.25 16.50 -18.03
N ILE A 158 11.27 17.31 -18.34
CA ILE A 158 12.16 17.05 -19.48
C ILE A 158 13.18 16.01 -19.06
N VAL A 159 13.27 14.90 -19.82
CA VAL A 159 14.27 13.85 -19.57
C VAL A 159 15.64 14.28 -20.08
N THR A 160 16.68 13.84 -19.37
CA THR A 160 18.10 14.08 -19.72
C THR A 160 18.88 12.80 -19.84
N ASN A 161 19.75 12.74 -20.87
CA ASN A 161 20.72 11.67 -21.04
C ASN A 161 22.00 12.22 -21.69
N SER A 162 23.01 12.48 -20.89
CA SER A 162 24.31 12.99 -21.36
C SER A 162 25.30 11.90 -21.76
N PHE A 163 24.89 10.64 -21.80
CA PHE A 163 25.69 9.49 -22.17
C PHE A 163 25.40 9.06 -23.61
N ASN A 164 26.20 8.17 -24.12
CA ASN A 164 26.07 7.62 -25.48
C ASN A 164 25.27 6.32 -25.54
N ASN A 165 24.77 5.89 -24.39
CA ASN A 165 23.94 4.69 -24.19
C ASN A 165 22.61 5.04 -23.54
N GLU A 166 21.68 4.11 -23.64
CA GLU A 166 20.39 4.17 -22.96
C GLU A 166 20.56 4.35 -21.45
N LEU A 167 19.76 5.22 -20.85
CA LEU A 167 19.60 5.34 -19.41
C LEU A 167 18.26 4.76 -19.00
N VAL A 168 18.27 3.86 -18.04
CA VAL A 168 17.06 3.34 -17.39
C VAL A 168 17.02 3.85 -15.96
N SER A 169 15.88 4.35 -15.57
CA SER A 169 15.55 4.70 -14.19
C SER A 169 14.40 3.86 -13.71
N THR A 170 14.56 3.24 -12.54
CA THR A 170 13.53 2.45 -11.88
C THR A 170 12.88 3.27 -10.78
N ILE A 171 11.57 3.46 -10.89
CA ILE A 171 10.76 4.15 -9.91
C ILE A 171 9.98 3.09 -9.11
N VAL A 172 10.10 3.16 -7.78
CA VAL A 172 9.36 2.31 -6.85
C VAL A 172 8.37 3.18 -6.10
N VAL A 173 7.09 2.86 -6.16
CA VAL A 173 6.00 3.58 -5.51
C VAL A 173 5.42 2.71 -4.41
N THR A 174 5.31 3.25 -3.20
CA THR A 174 4.74 2.58 -2.03
C THR A 174 3.52 3.35 -1.55
N PRO A 175 2.32 2.74 -1.57
CA PRO A 175 1.10 3.35 -1.05
C PRO A 175 1.01 3.19 0.47
N THR A 176 0.49 4.21 1.15
CA THR A 176 0.11 4.18 2.57
C THR A 176 -1.33 4.64 2.70
N TYR A 177 -2.22 3.74 3.11
CA TYR A 177 -3.63 4.05 3.38
C TYR A 177 -3.81 4.47 4.84
N THR A 178 -4.54 5.56 5.08
CA THR A 178 -4.84 6.06 6.43
C THR A 178 -6.35 6.22 6.62
N ASN A 179 -6.88 5.61 7.67
CA ASN A 179 -8.25 5.79 8.12
C ASN A 179 -8.31 5.68 9.66
N ASN A 180 -9.18 6.48 10.29
CA ASN A 180 -9.35 6.52 11.76
C ASN A 180 -8.01 6.71 12.52
N GLY A 181 -7.04 7.41 11.92
CA GLY A 181 -5.73 7.70 12.52
C GLY A 181 -4.72 6.55 12.50
N ILE A 182 -5.06 5.40 11.90
CA ILE A 182 -4.16 4.27 11.70
C ILE A 182 -3.75 4.21 10.22
N SER A 183 -2.45 4.08 9.99
CA SER A 183 -1.85 4.00 8.66
C SER A 183 -1.41 2.57 8.36
N CYS A 184 -1.76 2.08 7.19
CA CYS A 184 -1.49 0.73 6.70
C CYS A 184 -0.71 0.84 5.38
N ASP A 185 0.51 0.34 5.35
CA ASP A 185 1.30 0.31 4.13
C ASP A 185 0.86 -0.86 3.24
N GLY A 186 1.07 -0.69 1.94
CA GLY A 186 0.78 -1.71 0.95
C GLY A 186 2.01 -2.14 0.15
N PRO A 187 1.84 -3.14 -0.72
CA PRO A 187 2.90 -3.57 -1.61
C PRO A 187 3.29 -2.46 -2.57
N SER A 188 4.59 -2.34 -2.81
CA SER A 188 5.12 -1.37 -3.77
C SER A 188 4.89 -1.85 -5.21
N GLU A 189 4.62 -0.91 -6.10
CA GLU A 189 4.61 -1.09 -7.55
C GLU A 189 5.88 -0.48 -8.14
N THR A 190 6.35 -1.04 -9.27
CA THR A 190 7.61 -0.62 -9.91
C THR A 190 7.38 -0.40 -11.39
N PHE A 191 7.90 0.70 -11.92
CA PHE A 191 7.91 1.00 -13.35
C PHE A 191 9.24 1.67 -13.75
N THR A 192 9.50 1.78 -15.05
CA THR A 192 10.75 2.36 -15.56
C THR A 192 10.50 3.54 -16.48
N ILE A 193 11.43 4.48 -16.46
CA ILE A 193 11.58 5.52 -17.48
C ILE A 193 12.90 5.27 -18.17
N THR A 194 12.83 5.04 -19.48
CA THR A 194 13.97 4.78 -20.33
C THR A 194 14.25 6.00 -21.20
N VAL A 195 15.48 6.49 -21.21
CA VAL A 195 15.90 7.66 -21.99
C VAL A 195 16.97 7.27 -22.98
N ASN A 196 16.60 7.25 -24.25
CA ASN A 196 17.53 7.03 -25.34
C ASN A 196 18.44 8.26 -25.53
N PRO A 197 19.72 8.08 -25.85
CA PRO A 197 20.64 9.19 -26.13
C PRO A 197 20.28 9.90 -27.44
N THR A 198 20.68 11.14 -27.57
CA THR A 198 20.66 11.83 -28.87
C THR A 198 21.55 11.09 -29.87
N ALA A 199 21.05 10.86 -31.08
CA ALA A 199 21.81 10.24 -32.13
C ALA A 199 23.02 11.11 -32.51
N GLN A 200 24.20 10.50 -32.59
CA GLN A 200 25.47 11.17 -32.96
C GLN A 200 26.00 10.60 -34.25
N VAL A 201 26.73 11.41 -34.99
CA VAL A 201 27.57 11.01 -36.11
C VAL A 201 29.01 11.50 -35.87
N ASP A 202 29.97 10.62 -36.04
CA ASP A 202 31.37 11.00 -35.90
C ASP A 202 31.79 11.96 -37.01
N ALA A 203 32.68 12.88 -36.68
CA ALA A 203 33.21 13.79 -37.68
C ALA A 203 34.12 13.05 -38.65
N GLU A 204 33.83 13.18 -39.94
CA GLU A 204 34.68 12.67 -41.02
C GLU A 204 35.81 13.61 -41.35
N ALA A 205 36.95 13.05 -41.78
CA ALA A 205 38.11 13.84 -42.18
C ALA A 205 37.91 14.42 -43.59
N ASP A 206 38.31 15.67 -43.76
CA ASP A 206 38.32 16.28 -45.07
C ASP A 206 39.30 15.56 -46.01
N GLN A 207 38.89 15.31 -47.25
CA GLN A 207 39.75 14.76 -48.29
C GLN A 207 40.19 15.89 -49.26
N VAL A 208 41.50 16.01 -49.46
CA VAL A 208 42.10 16.95 -50.41
C VAL A 208 42.78 16.17 -51.51
N LEU A 209 42.29 16.32 -52.74
CA LEU A 209 42.70 15.50 -53.89
C LEU A 209 43.11 16.40 -55.06
N CYS A 210 44.01 15.86 -55.92
CA CYS A 210 44.31 16.45 -57.20
C CYS A 210 43.22 16.08 -58.22
N ASN A 211 43.16 16.90 -59.29
CA ASN A 211 42.25 16.64 -60.40
C ASN A 211 42.53 15.28 -61.05
N GLY A 212 41.55 14.39 -61.07
CA GLY A 212 41.60 13.05 -61.63
C GLY A 212 41.91 11.93 -60.62
N GLU A 213 42.12 12.25 -59.34
CA GLU A 213 42.19 11.29 -58.24
C GLU A 213 40.79 10.84 -57.78
N SER A 214 40.71 9.64 -57.22
CA SER A 214 39.47 9.12 -56.61
C SER A 214 39.47 9.39 -55.12
N THR A 215 38.28 9.73 -54.56
CA THR A 215 38.10 9.82 -53.11
C THR A 215 38.21 8.46 -52.46
N ASP A 216 38.64 8.43 -51.21
CA ASP A 216 38.45 7.28 -50.36
C ASP A 216 36.95 7.13 -49.99
N ALA A 217 36.52 5.93 -49.67
CA ALA A 217 35.20 5.71 -49.20
C ALA A 217 34.94 6.47 -47.87
N ILE A 218 33.79 7.09 -47.74
CA ILE A 218 33.34 7.75 -46.51
C ILE A 218 32.39 6.79 -45.80
N GLU A 219 32.78 6.31 -44.61
CA GLU A 219 31.99 5.42 -43.78
C GLU A 219 31.52 6.19 -42.55
N PHE A 220 30.21 6.46 -42.45
CA PHE A 220 29.64 7.13 -41.29
C PHE A 220 29.64 6.20 -40.08
N THR A 221 30.19 6.67 -38.98
CA THR A 221 30.23 5.97 -37.69
C THR A 221 29.54 6.80 -36.60
N THR A 222 29.29 6.18 -35.45
CA THR A 222 28.63 6.80 -34.30
C THR A 222 29.28 6.35 -33.02
N ILE A 223 29.27 7.25 -32.01
CA ILE A 223 29.68 6.93 -30.64
C ILE A 223 28.51 6.35 -29.80
N ASN A 224 27.28 6.36 -30.34
CA ASN A 224 26.16 5.70 -29.62
C ASN A 224 26.43 4.19 -29.57
N THR A 225 26.28 3.60 -28.38
CA THR A 225 26.65 2.19 -28.13
C THR A 225 25.48 1.24 -28.10
N ASP A 226 24.28 1.75 -27.86
CA ASP A 226 23.05 0.95 -27.80
C ASP A 226 22.11 1.32 -28.95
N GLY A 227 21.31 0.35 -29.36
CA GLY A 227 20.36 0.53 -30.45
C GLY A 227 21.01 0.55 -31.84
N THR A 228 20.33 1.17 -32.80
CA THR A 228 20.76 1.29 -34.20
C THR A 228 20.69 2.75 -34.63
N THR A 229 21.81 3.29 -35.07
CA THR A 229 21.89 4.60 -35.73
C THR A 229 21.77 4.45 -37.23
N VAL A 230 20.86 5.17 -37.86
CA VAL A 230 20.65 5.21 -39.31
C VAL A 230 21.15 6.56 -39.83
N PHE A 231 22.06 6.53 -40.82
CA PHE A 231 22.56 7.71 -41.49
C PHE A 231 21.78 7.93 -42.78
N ASN A 232 21.18 9.12 -42.97
CA ASN A 232 20.38 9.50 -44.13
C ASN A 232 21.05 10.64 -44.94
#